data_6a0ce75a81743c0b3a239cad707bad82
#
_entry.id   6a0ce75a81743c0b3a239cad707bad82
#
_cell.length_a   1.000
_cell.length_b   1.000
_cell.length_c   1.000
_cell.angle_alpha   90.00
_cell.angle_beta   90.00
_cell.angle_gamma   90.00
#
_symmetry.space_group_name_H-M   'P 1'
#
loop_
_entity.id
_entity.type
_entity.pdbx_description
1 polymer ?
#
loop_
_entity_poly.entity_id
_entity_poly.type
_entity_poly.pdbx_seq_one_letter_code
_entity_poly.pdbx_strand_id
1 'polypeptide(L)'
;MPLLSIAQLSLSYENHVVLNQVNLELHNGEVVAVLGSNGAGKSSLLKCILGLADTSANIQGDVRIAGQSIFNQPHLARAHLAYVPEQPAVYPHLSAIENIRYFLSLDNNPERAEISDCLSQAGLPERAWHDPCQTYSKGMKQKVMLALALAKQAKLLLLDEPNSGLDPQATEELNQLILQCKSSGMGVLVVTHDVLSAMAFSDRLTMLASGRLQPVSIAQSSLTLDNLKRLYQGQA
;
A
#
# COMPACT_ATOMS: atom_id res chain seq x y z
N MET A 1 15.67 4.93 -12.64
CA MET A 1 14.49 4.16 -13.10
C MET A 1 13.45 4.18 -12.00
N PRO A 2 12.15 4.30 -12.28
CA PRO A 2 11.12 4.21 -11.27
C PRO A 2 11.09 2.81 -10.64
N LEU A 3 10.77 2.74 -9.34
CA LEU A 3 10.57 1.48 -8.62
C LEU A 3 9.25 0.82 -9.04
N LEU A 4 8.16 1.61 -9.09
CA LEU A 4 6.88 1.21 -9.67
C LEU A 4 6.63 2.07 -10.91
N SER A 5 6.29 1.43 -12.02
CA SER A 5 5.86 2.10 -13.25
C SER A 5 4.56 1.48 -13.74
N ILE A 6 3.54 2.30 -13.86
CA ILE A 6 2.25 1.96 -14.47
C ILE A 6 2.13 2.76 -15.76
N ALA A 7 2.00 2.07 -16.89
CA ALA A 7 1.95 2.68 -18.21
C ALA A 7 0.66 2.31 -18.93
N GLN A 8 -0.20 3.31 -19.19
CA GLN A 8 -1.47 3.20 -19.94
C GLN A 8 -2.38 2.08 -19.44
N LEU A 9 -2.39 1.83 -18.12
CA LEU A 9 -3.16 0.75 -17.52
C LEU A 9 -4.65 1.02 -17.67
N SER A 10 -5.34 0.14 -18.36
CA SER A 10 -6.79 0.11 -18.47
C SER A 10 -7.31 -1.25 -18.01
N LEU A 11 -8.42 -1.22 -17.28
CA LEU A 11 -9.10 -2.40 -16.75
C LEU A 11 -10.59 -2.28 -17.03
N SER A 12 -11.19 -3.28 -17.66
CA SER A 12 -12.63 -3.35 -17.87
C SER A 12 -13.17 -4.75 -17.63
N TYR A 13 -14.40 -4.82 -17.19
CA TYR A 13 -15.22 -6.04 -17.08
C TYR A 13 -16.40 -5.89 -18.02
N GLU A 14 -16.51 -6.77 -19.02
CA GLU A 14 -17.54 -6.67 -20.07
C GLU A 14 -17.57 -5.25 -20.66
N ASN A 15 -18.66 -4.49 -20.39
CA ASN A 15 -18.86 -3.12 -20.88
C ASN A 15 -18.55 -2.03 -19.84
N HIS A 16 -18.05 -2.41 -18.64
CA HIS A 16 -17.76 -1.45 -17.57
C HIS A 16 -16.26 -1.19 -17.46
N VAL A 17 -15.84 0.04 -17.77
CA VAL A 17 -14.45 0.50 -17.63
C VAL A 17 -14.23 0.94 -16.17
N VAL A 18 -13.30 0.28 -15.48
CA VAL A 18 -12.92 0.57 -14.08
C VAL A 18 -11.69 1.47 -14.01
N LEU A 19 -10.67 1.18 -14.85
CA LEU A 19 -9.46 2.00 -14.99
C LEU A 19 -9.30 2.36 -16.46
N ASN A 20 -8.91 3.61 -16.73
CA ASN A 20 -8.79 4.15 -18.07
C ASN A 20 -7.48 4.90 -18.25
N GLN A 21 -6.52 4.25 -18.93
CA GLN A 21 -5.20 4.81 -19.26
C GLN A 21 -4.45 5.41 -18.06
N VAL A 22 -4.48 4.71 -16.92
CA VAL A 22 -3.78 5.12 -15.70
C VAL A 22 -2.27 5.08 -15.92
N ASN A 23 -1.60 6.17 -15.56
CA ASN A 23 -0.15 6.30 -15.57
C ASN A 23 0.32 6.73 -14.19
N LEU A 24 1.34 6.05 -13.65
CA LEU A 24 1.94 6.40 -12.36
C LEU A 24 3.39 5.92 -12.34
N GLU A 25 4.27 6.76 -11.85
CA GLU A 25 5.63 6.36 -11.47
C GLU A 25 5.83 6.63 -9.98
N LEU A 26 6.56 5.75 -9.30
CA LEU A 26 6.97 5.89 -7.90
C LEU A 26 8.44 5.49 -7.78
N HIS A 27 9.21 6.28 -7.05
CA HIS A 27 10.65 6.10 -6.88
C HIS A 27 11.00 5.53 -5.50
N ASN A 28 12.24 5.08 -5.35
CA ASN A 28 12.77 4.66 -4.05
C ASN A 28 12.74 5.84 -3.07
N GLY A 29 12.32 5.60 -1.83
CA GLY A 29 12.23 6.63 -0.80
C GLY A 29 11.16 7.70 -1.09
N GLU A 30 10.17 7.37 -1.89
CA GLU A 30 9.02 8.23 -2.19
C GLU A 30 7.73 7.63 -1.63
N VAL A 31 6.85 8.48 -1.11
CA VAL A 31 5.49 8.11 -0.72
C VAL A 31 4.49 8.80 -1.66
N VAL A 32 3.74 8.00 -2.39
CA VAL A 32 2.63 8.48 -3.24
C VAL A 32 1.31 8.04 -2.63
N ALA A 33 0.39 8.97 -2.41
CA ALA A 33 -0.96 8.64 -1.99
C ALA A 33 -1.94 8.77 -3.17
N VAL A 34 -2.75 7.71 -3.35
CA VAL A 34 -3.86 7.65 -4.30
C VAL A 34 -5.15 7.84 -3.52
N LEU A 35 -5.73 9.02 -3.67
CA LEU A 35 -7.01 9.38 -3.10
C LEU A 35 -8.15 8.93 -4.02
N GLY A 36 -9.32 8.72 -3.46
CA GLY A 36 -10.52 8.44 -4.24
C GLY A 36 -11.70 8.01 -3.38
N SER A 37 -12.91 8.26 -3.87
CA SER A 37 -14.13 7.80 -3.21
C SER A 37 -14.26 6.26 -3.22
N ASN A 38 -15.19 5.73 -2.43
CA ASN A 38 -15.54 4.32 -2.52
C ASN A 38 -16.07 4.02 -3.93
N GLY A 39 -15.62 2.92 -4.53
CA GLY A 39 -15.97 2.56 -5.89
C GLY A 39 -15.17 3.25 -7.00
N ALA A 40 -14.22 4.15 -6.69
CA ALA A 40 -13.40 4.84 -7.69
C ALA A 40 -12.42 3.94 -8.47
N GLY A 41 -12.26 2.67 -8.05
CA GLY A 41 -11.32 1.73 -8.68
C GLY A 41 -10.01 1.52 -7.92
N LYS A 42 -9.87 2.06 -6.69
CA LYS A 42 -8.65 1.96 -5.87
C LYS A 42 -8.20 0.52 -5.64
N SER A 43 -9.10 -0.34 -5.18
CA SER A 43 -8.80 -1.76 -4.94
C SER A 43 -8.52 -2.51 -6.25
N SER A 44 -9.13 -2.09 -7.36
CA SER A 44 -8.85 -2.64 -8.69
C SER A 44 -7.44 -2.26 -9.16
N LEU A 45 -7.01 -1.02 -8.91
CA LEU A 45 -5.65 -0.57 -9.17
C LEU A 45 -4.63 -1.41 -8.37
N LEU A 46 -4.87 -1.60 -7.06
CA LEU A 46 -4.02 -2.47 -6.23
C LEU A 46 -3.99 -3.91 -6.74
N LYS A 47 -5.13 -4.49 -7.12
CA LYS A 47 -5.18 -5.84 -7.70
C LYS A 47 -4.35 -5.95 -8.99
N CYS A 48 -4.36 -4.93 -9.85
CA CYS A 48 -3.50 -4.90 -11.04
C CYS A 48 -2.01 -4.85 -10.66
N ILE A 49 -1.64 -4.01 -9.68
CA ILE A 49 -0.24 -3.91 -9.20
C ILE A 49 0.22 -5.23 -8.57
N LEU A 50 -0.67 -5.94 -7.87
CA LEU A 50 -0.40 -7.24 -7.27
C LEU A 50 -0.37 -8.39 -8.30
N GLY A 51 -0.85 -8.15 -9.54
CA GLY A 51 -1.08 -9.20 -10.53
C GLY A 51 -2.17 -10.19 -10.10
N LEU A 52 -3.18 -9.69 -9.39
CA LEU A 52 -4.32 -10.45 -8.83
C LEU A 52 -5.66 -9.95 -9.40
N ALA A 53 -5.63 -9.26 -10.53
CA ALA A 53 -6.86 -8.89 -11.22
C ALA A 53 -7.62 -10.16 -11.69
N ASP A 54 -8.94 -10.07 -11.71
CA ASP A 54 -9.81 -11.18 -12.09
C ASP A 54 -9.50 -11.67 -13.51
N THR A 55 -9.58 -12.96 -13.76
CA THR A 55 -9.32 -13.58 -15.07
C THR A 55 -10.36 -13.17 -16.13
N SER A 56 -11.54 -12.72 -15.70
CA SER A 56 -12.57 -12.15 -16.60
C SER A 56 -12.30 -10.70 -17.00
N ALA A 57 -11.31 -10.05 -16.41
CA ALA A 57 -10.95 -8.68 -16.70
C ALA A 57 -10.17 -8.56 -18.02
N ASN A 58 -10.55 -7.58 -18.84
CA ASN A 58 -9.71 -7.14 -19.97
C ASN A 58 -8.73 -6.08 -19.44
N ILE A 59 -7.43 -6.42 -19.48
CA ILE A 59 -6.34 -5.57 -19.00
C ILE A 59 -5.49 -5.15 -20.20
N GLN A 60 -5.21 -3.85 -20.30
CA GLN A 60 -4.30 -3.26 -21.27
C GLN A 60 -3.26 -2.39 -20.54
N GLY A 61 -2.11 -2.19 -21.18
CA GLY A 61 -0.99 -1.48 -20.57
C GLY A 61 -0.04 -2.41 -19.81
N ASP A 62 0.85 -1.85 -19.01
CA ASP A 62 1.85 -2.63 -18.25
C ASP A 62 2.04 -2.07 -16.85
N VAL A 63 2.38 -2.95 -15.91
CA VAL A 63 2.76 -2.61 -14.53
C VAL A 63 4.10 -3.27 -14.26
N ARG A 64 5.11 -2.46 -13.91
CA ARG A 64 6.45 -2.93 -13.60
C ARG A 64 6.85 -2.57 -12.18
N ILE A 65 7.45 -3.52 -11.48
CA ILE A 65 8.05 -3.33 -10.15
C ILE A 65 9.53 -3.70 -10.26
N ALA A 66 10.41 -2.77 -9.90
CA ALA A 66 11.86 -2.92 -10.06
C ALA A 66 12.27 -3.37 -11.49
N GLY A 67 11.56 -2.84 -12.51
CA GLY A 67 11.77 -3.18 -13.92
C GLY A 67 11.10 -4.47 -14.41
N GLN A 68 10.54 -5.31 -13.52
CA GLN A 68 9.89 -6.58 -13.86
C GLN A 68 8.39 -6.39 -14.09
N SER A 69 7.86 -6.84 -15.23
CA SER A 69 6.41 -6.78 -15.50
C SER A 69 5.65 -7.76 -14.60
N ILE A 70 4.63 -7.27 -13.92
CA ILE A 70 3.77 -8.10 -13.04
C ILE A 70 2.96 -9.12 -13.85
N PHE A 71 2.67 -8.84 -15.11
CA PHE A 71 1.88 -9.72 -15.97
C PHE A 71 2.74 -10.81 -16.61
N ASN A 72 4.00 -10.51 -16.97
CA ASN A 72 4.89 -11.44 -17.65
C ASN A 72 5.83 -12.19 -16.70
N GLN A 73 6.23 -11.56 -15.60
CA GLN A 73 7.22 -12.07 -14.63
C GLN A 73 6.72 -11.86 -13.18
N PRO A 74 5.52 -12.38 -12.81
CA PRO A 74 4.87 -12.07 -11.55
C PRO A 74 5.69 -12.44 -10.31
N HIS A 75 6.42 -13.55 -10.36
CA HIS A 75 7.24 -13.98 -9.23
C HIS A 75 8.40 -13.02 -8.97
N LEU A 76 9.10 -12.58 -10.04
CA LEU A 76 10.22 -11.62 -9.92
C LEU A 76 9.72 -10.25 -9.45
N ALA A 77 8.59 -9.78 -9.98
CA ALA A 77 8.01 -8.50 -9.57
C ALA A 77 7.56 -8.54 -8.09
N ARG A 78 6.86 -9.60 -7.66
CA ARG A 78 6.36 -9.74 -6.27
C ARG A 78 7.47 -9.98 -5.24
N ALA A 79 8.65 -10.43 -5.64
CA ALA A 79 9.79 -10.57 -4.74
C ALA A 79 10.17 -9.22 -4.09
N HIS A 80 9.94 -8.11 -4.79
CA HIS A 80 10.24 -6.75 -4.32
C HIS A 80 9.07 -6.06 -3.61
N LEU A 81 7.93 -6.72 -3.47
CA LEU A 81 6.66 -6.12 -3.05
C LEU A 81 6.21 -6.67 -1.70
N ALA A 82 5.73 -5.78 -0.83
CA ALA A 82 4.92 -6.12 0.33
C ALA A 82 3.56 -5.41 0.23
N TYR A 83 2.51 -6.05 0.72
CA TYR A 83 1.15 -5.53 0.72
C TYR A 83 0.51 -5.65 2.09
N VAL A 84 -0.03 -4.56 2.58
CA VAL A 84 -0.83 -4.50 3.80
C VAL A 84 -2.26 -4.15 3.42
N PRO A 85 -3.18 -5.10 3.46
CA PRO A 85 -4.60 -4.86 3.16
C PRO A 85 -5.28 -4.07 4.27
N GLU A 86 -6.44 -3.47 3.98
CA GLU A 86 -7.27 -2.76 4.96
C GLU A 86 -7.58 -3.61 6.20
N GLN A 87 -7.86 -4.91 5.99
CA GLN A 87 -7.98 -5.89 7.06
C GLN A 87 -6.69 -6.72 7.10
N PRO A 88 -5.82 -6.52 8.12
CA PRO A 88 -4.53 -7.20 8.18
C PRO A 88 -4.66 -8.71 8.15
N ALA A 89 -4.01 -9.35 7.18
CA ALA A 89 -4.10 -10.79 6.91
C ALA A 89 -3.06 -11.56 7.75
N VAL A 90 -3.30 -11.68 9.05
CA VAL A 90 -2.50 -12.50 9.96
C VAL A 90 -3.26 -13.76 10.38
N TYR A 91 -2.56 -14.85 10.58
CA TYR A 91 -3.14 -16.07 11.15
C TYR A 91 -3.43 -15.86 12.63
N PRO A 92 -4.71 -15.91 13.06
CA PRO A 92 -5.11 -15.49 14.40
C PRO A 92 -4.54 -16.36 15.52
N HIS A 93 -4.28 -17.63 15.25
CA HIS A 93 -3.75 -18.58 16.24
C HIS A 93 -2.22 -18.60 16.33
N LEU A 94 -1.54 -17.94 15.39
CA LEU A 94 -0.10 -17.79 15.40
C LEU A 94 0.28 -16.48 16.09
N SER A 95 1.44 -16.46 16.73
CA SER A 95 2.08 -15.26 17.26
C SER A 95 2.61 -14.36 16.14
N ALA A 96 3.08 -13.15 16.47
CA ALA A 96 3.69 -12.25 15.50
C ALA A 96 4.92 -12.89 14.83
N ILE A 97 5.81 -13.49 15.62
CA ILE A 97 7.02 -14.16 15.11
C ILE A 97 6.66 -15.32 14.20
N GLU A 98 5.70 -16.16 14.60
CA GLU A 98 5.27 -17.31 13.80
C GLU A 98 4.59 -16.89 12.50
N ASN A 99 3.76 -15.85 12.51
CA ASN A 99 3.18 -15.28 11.31
C ASN A 99 4.27 -14.83 10.32
N ILE A 100 5.25 -14.04 10.78
CA ILE A 100 6.34 -13.56 9.92
C ILE A 100 7.15 -14.72 9.39
N ARG A 101 7.54 -15.69 10.22
CA ARG A 101 8.27 -16.90 9.78
C ARG A 101 7.50 -17.65 8.72
N TYR A 102 6.19 -17.85 8.93
CA TYR A 102 5.34 -18.56 7.99
C TYR A 102 5.33 -17.87 6.63
N PHE A 103 5.03 -16.56 6.58
CA PHE A 103 5.00 -15.84 5.31
C PHE A 103 6.37 -15.77 4.62
N LEU A 104 7.44 -15.61 5.38
CA LEU A 104 8.79 -15.65 4.82
C LEU A 104 9.15 -17.03 4.27
N SER A 105 8.62 -18.12 4.82
CA SER A 105 8.86 -19.46 4.31
C SER A 105 8.26 -19.70 2.93
N LEU A 106 7.24 -18.92 2.54
CA LEU A 106 6.62 -18.97 1.22
C LEU A 106 7.39 -18.17 0.16
N ASP A 107 8.36 -17.38 0.58
CA ASP A 107 9.16 -16.54 -0.29
C ASP A 107 10.56 -17.15 -0.47
N ASN A 108 11.01 -17.24 -1.71
CA ASN A 108 12.34 -17.78 -2.05
C ASN A 108 13.46 -16.73 -1.92
N ASN A 109 13.19 -15.53 -1.38
CA ASN A 109 14.22 -14.52 -1.19
C ASN A 109 15.18 -14.95 -0.05
N PRO A 110 16.49 -15.08 -0.32
CA PRO A 110 17.48 -15.42 0.70
C PRO A 110 17.83 -14.23 1.62
N GLU A 111 17.61 -13.01 1.17
CA GLU A 111 17.91 -11.80 1.95
C GLU A 111 16.76 -11.54 2.93
N ARG A 112 17.06 -11.60 4.22
CA ARG A 112 16.09 -11.39 5.29
C ARG A 112 16.75 -10.65 6.44
N ALA A 113 15.99 -9.74 7.05
CA ALA A 113 16.37 -9.11 8.31
C ALA A 113 15.89 -9.94 9.50
N GLU A 114 16.50 -9.73 10.66
CA GLU A 114 16.07 -10.38 11.90
C GLU A 114 14.65 -9.95 12.28
N ILE A 115 13.79 -10.95 12.58
CA ILE A 115 12.36 -10.72 12.85
C ILE A 115 12.16 -9.84 14.10
N SER A 116 12.96 -10.07 15.15
CA SER A 116 12.93 -9.27 16.37
C SER A 116 13.19 -7.79 16.12
N ASP A 117 14.18 -7.48 15.29
CA ASP A 117 14.52 -6.11 14.93
C ASP A 117 13.38 -5.46 14.12
N CYS A 118 12.80 -6.23 13.20
CA CYS A 118 11.66 -5.74 12.40
C CYS A 118 10.41 -5.49 13.24
N LEU A 119 10.10 -6.35 14.21
CA LEU A 119 9.00 -6.16 15.15
C LEU A 119 9.22 -4.93 16.04
N SER A 120 10.45 -4.73 16.51
CA SER A 120 10.85 -3.56 17.29
C SER A 120 10.71 -2.28 16.46
N GLN A 121 11.21 -2.27 15.22
CA GLN A 121 11.09 -1.15 14.28
C GLN A 121 9.62 -0.82 13.96
N ALA A 122 8.78 -1.84 13.79
CA ALA A 122 7.34 -1.66 13.62
C ALA A 122 6.61 -1.21 14.90
N GLY A 123 7.32 -1.08 16.02
CA GLY A 123 6.75 -0.62 17.29
C GLY A 123 5.77 -1.60 17.93
N LEU A 124 5.89 -2.90 17.65
CA LEU A 124 5.12 -3.91 18.37
C LEU A 124 5.78 -4.19 19.72
N PRO A 125 5.07 -4.04 20.86
CA PRO A 125 5.63 -4.29 22.19
C PRO A 125 6.18 -5.72 22.30
N GLU A 126 7.41 -5.87 22.84
CA GLU A 126 8.10 -7.17 22.95
C GLU A 126 7.27 -8.23 23.69
N ARG A 127 6.55 -7.81 24.74
CA ARG A 127 5.66 -8.68 25.49
C ARG A 127 4.57 -9.37 24.63
N ALA A 128 4.21 -8.76 23.49
CA ALA A 128 3.17 -9.28 22.61
C ALA A 128 3.73 -10.23 21.54
N TRP A 129 5.05 -10.29 21.30
CA TRP A 129 5.62 -11.00 20.16
C TRP A 129 5.28 -12.49 20.10
N HIS A 130 5.04 -13.09 21.26
CA HIS A 130 4.73 -14.51 21.42
C HIS A 130 3.24 -14.78 21.68
N ASP A 131 2.42 -13.74 21.85
CA ASP A 131 1.00 -13.90 22.05
C ASP A 131 0.28 -14.20 20.73
N PRO A 132 -0.81 -15.00 20.73
CA PRO A 132 -1.59 -15.24 19.52
C PRO A 132 -2.20 -13.96 18.96
N CYS A 133 -2.10 -13.74 17.64
CA CYS A 133 -2.57 -12.54 16.96
C CYS A 133 -4.10 -12.32 17.06
N GLN A 134 -4.89 -13.31 17.48
CA GLN A 134 -6.31 -13.11 17.79
C GLN A 134 -6.55 -12.11 18.93
N THR A 135 -5.57 -11.94 19.83
CA THR A 135 -5.65 -10.99 20.96
C THR A 135 -5.24 -9.57 20.57
N TYR A 136 -4.75 -9.37 19.35
CA TYR A 136 -4.21 -8.09 18.90
C TYR A 136 -5.31 -7.14 18.44
N SER A 137 -5.10 -5.84 18.72
CA SER A 137 -5.86 -4.77 18.06
C SER A 137 -5.57 -4.75 16.54
N LYS A 138 -6.40 -4.04 15.77
CA LYS A 138 -6.16 -3.84 14.33
C LYS A 138 -4.78 -3.21 14.08
N GLY A 139 -4.41 -2.18 14.84
CA GLY A 139 -3.11 -1.52 14.73
C GLY A 139 -1.94 -2.46 15.04
N MET A 140 -2.05 -3.32 16.06
CA MET A 140 -1.02 -4.33 16.32
C MET A 140 -0.85 -5.32 15.16
N LYS A 141 -1.96 -5.77 14.55
CA LYS A 141 -1.91 -6.64 13.36
C LYS A 141 -1.26 -5.95 12.16
N GLN A 142 -1.53 -4.65 11.97
CA GLN A 142 -0.85 -3.85 10.95
C GLN A 142 0.65 -3.75 11.20
N LYS A 143 1.09 -3.55 12.45
CA LYS A 143 2.51 -3.56 12.83
C LYS A 143 3.18 -4.89 12.48
N VAL A 144 2.50 -6.03 12.66
CA VAL A 144 3.02 -7.35 12.22
C VAL A 144 3.22 -7.40 10.70
N MET A 145 2.25 -6.89 9.92
CA MET A 145 2.36 -6.86 8.46
C MET A 145 3.47 -5.91 7.97
N LEU A 146 3.68 -4.78 8.66
CA LEU A 146 4.80 -3.87 8.38
C LEU A 146 6.15 -4.51 8.76
N ALA A 147 6.22 -5.19 9.90
CA ALA A 147 7.41 -5.95 10.28
C ALA A 147 7.75 -7.05 9.26
N LEU A 148 6.72 -7.72 8.69
CA LEU A 148 6.90 -8.67 7.59
C LEU A 148 7.50 -7.98 6.35
N ALA A 149 7.02 -6.79 5.99
CA ALA A 149 7.56 -6.04 4.86
C ALA A 149 9.04 -5.69 5.06
N LEU A 150 9.42 -5.28 6.28
CA LEU A 150 10.81 -5.02 6.68
C LEU A 150 11.65 -6.30 6.64
N ALA A 151 11.15 -7.40 7.23
CA ALA A 151 11.85 -8.68 7.28
C ALA A 151 12.07 -9.30 5.88
N LYS A 152 11.14 -9.08 4.97
CA LYS A 152 11.25 -9.44 3.55
C LYS A 152 12.24 -8.54 2.80
N GLN A 153 12.65 -7.40 3.36
CA GLN A 153 13.40 -6.35 2.68
C GLN A 153 12.70 -5.86 1.38
N ALA A 154 11.39 -5.71 1.47
CA ALA A 154 10.60 -5.25 0.33
C ALA A 154 11.05 -3.85 -0.10
N LYS A 155 11.16 -3.63 -1.42
CA LYS A 155 11.49 -2.32 -1.98
C LYS A 155 10.26 -1.44 -2.13
N LEU A 156 9.11 -2.05 -2.43
CA LEU A 156 7.81 -1.39 -2.59
C LEU A 156 6.83 -1.89 -1.53
N LEU A 157 6.22 -0.96 -0.81
CA LEU A 157 5.15 -1.21 0.16
C LEU A 157 3.83 -0.66 -0.39
N LEU A 158 2.83 -1.51 -0.50
CA LEU A 158 1.45 -1.11 -0.83
C LEU A 158 0.61 -1.13 0.44
N LEU A 159 -0.09 -0.04 0.71
CA LEU A 159 -1.00 0.11 1.85
C LEU A 159 -2.41 0.42 1.35
N ASP A 160 -3.38 -0.40 1.75
CA ASP A 160 -4.80 -0.22 1.42
C ASP A 160 -5.55 0.28 2.64
N GLU A 161 -6.04 1.53 2.59
CA GLU A 161 -6.79 2.21 3.66
C GLU A 161 -6.14 2.03 5.06
N PRO A 162 -4.84 2.31 5.22
CA PRO A 162 -4.08 1.90 6.40
C PRO A 162 -4.58 2.51 7.70
N ASN A 163 -5.19 3.71 7.68
CA ASN A 163 -5.69 4.39 8.88
C ASN A 163 -7.15 4.06 9.21
N SER A 164 -7.84 3.26 8.35
CA SER A 164 -9.24 2.90 8.56
C SER A 164 -9.45 2.20 9.90
N GLY A 165 -10.34 2.76 10.74
CA GLY A 165 -10.71 2.18 12.04
C GLY A 165 -9.62 2.16 13.10
N LEU A 166 -8.55 2.94 12.94
CA LEU A 166 -7.57 3.21 13.99
C LEU A 166 -8.03 4.38 14.86
N ASP A 167 -7.61 4.37 16.12
CA ASP A 167 -7.71 5.55 16.97
C ASP A 167 -6.63 6.60 16.59
N PRO A 168 -6.75 7.86 17.06
CA PRO A 168 -5.83 8.92 16.69
C PRO A 168 -4.35 8.63 17.03
N GLN A 169 -4.09 7.95 18.15
CA GLN A 169 -2.73 7.61 18.56
C GLN A 169 -2.14 6.55 17.62
N ALA A 170 -2.89 5.49 17.33
CA ALA A 170 -2.46 4.44 16.41
C ALA A 170 -2.27 4.97 14.97
N THR A 171 -3.09 5.95 14.55
CA THR A 171 -2.94 6.65 13.28
C THR A 171 -1.61 7.40 13.21
N GLU A 172 -1.26 8.17 14.25
CA GLU A 172 0.00 8.91 14.29
C GLU A 172 1.20 7.96 14.32
N GLU A 173 1.16 6.89 15.12
CA GLU A 173 2.20 5.86 15.13
C GLU A 173 2.40 5.22 13.75
N LEU A 174 1.31 4.93 13.04
CA LEU A 174 1.38 4.37 11.68
C LEU A 174 1.95 5.37 10.68
N ASN A 175 1.57 6.64 10.76
CA ASN A 175 2.13 7.70 9.90
C ASN A 175 3.66 7.80 10.08
N GLN A 176 4.14 7.74 11.32
CA GLN A 176 5.58 7.73 11.62
C GLN A 176 6.29 6.48 11.05
N LEU A 177 5.64 5.31 11.12
CA LEU A 177 6.20 4.08 10.51
C LEU A 177 6.29 4.19 8.98
N ILE A 178 5.30 4.80 8.32
CA ILE A 178 5.36 5.07 6.87
C ILE A 178 6.56 5.96 6.54
N LEU A 179 6.78 7.03 7.31
CA LEU A 179 7.92 7.92 7.14
C LEU A 179 9.26 7.22 7.40
N GLN A 180 9.33 6.30 8.36
CA GLN A 180 10.51 5.48 8.60
C GLN A 180 10.79 4.52 7.42
N CYS A 181 9.77 3.86 6.87
CA CYS A 181 9.90 3.04 5.66
C CYS A 181 10.43 3.86 4.49
N LYS A 182 9.90 5.08 4.28
CA LYS A 182 10.41 6.03 3.28
C LYS A 182 11.88 6.35 3.51
N SER A 183 12.26 6.70 4.74
CA SER A 183 13.64 7.09 5.08
C SER A 183 14.65 5.96 4.92
N SER A 184 14.21 4.71 5.02
CA SER A 184 15.04 3.52 4.72
C SER A 184 15.18 3.25 3.21
N GLY A 185 14.61 4.09 2.36
CA GLY A 185 14.66 3.95 0.90
C GLY A 185 13.53 3.13 0.29
N MET A 186 12.58 2.65 1.07
CA MET A 186 11.40 1.94 0.57
C MET A 186 10.46 2.91 -0.15
N GLY A 187 10.00 2.56 -1.35
CA GLY A 187 8.91 3.28 -2.01
C GLY A 187 7.57 2.85 -1.43
N VAL A 188 6.66 3.78 -1.16
CA VAL A 188 5.37 3.48 -0.54
C VAL A 188 4.23 4.03 -1.39
N LEU A 189 3.30 3.17 -1.77
CA LEU A 189 2.03 3.55 -2.39
C LEU A 189 0.91 3.34 -1.38
N VAL A 190 0.25 4.43 -1.01
CA VAL A 190 -0.90 4.40 -0.10
C VAL A 190 -2.17 4.66 -0.90
N VAL A 191 -3.16 3.81 -0.74
CA VAL A 191 -4.49 4.02 -1.29
C VAL A 191 -5.43 4.33 -0.15
N THR A 192 -6.09 5.50 -0.18
CA THR A 192 -6.96 5.92 0.93
C THR A 192 -8.02 6.93 0.49
N HIS A 193 -9.04 7.12 1.29
CA HIS A 193 -9.98 8.22 1.20
C HIS A 193 -9.71 9.32 2.26
N ASP A 194 -8.75 9.08 3.18
CA ASP A 194 -8.37 10.04 4.23
C ASP A 194 -7.29 11.00 3.70
N VAL A 195 -7.75 12.18 3.28
CA VAL A 195 -6.88 13.24 2.74
C VAL A 195 -5.93 13.79 3.79
N LEU A 196 -6.40 13.94 5.07
CA LEU A 196 -5.59 14.55 6.12
C LEU A 196 -4.39 13.68 6.46
N SER A 197 -4.62 12.39 6.66
CA SER A 197 -3.53 11.45 6.88
C SER A 197 -2.60 11.37 5.67
N ALA A 198 -3.15 11.29 4.45
CA ALA A 198 -2.35 11.25 3.23
C ALA A 198 -1.39 12.44 3.12
N MET A 199 -1.84 13.65 3.49
CA MET A 199 -1.01 14.85 3.50
C MET A 199 0.11 14.83 4.54
N ALA A 200 -0.06 14.09 5.63
CA ALA A 200 0.94 14.05 6.69
C ALA A 200 2.21 13.27 6.31
N PHE A 201 2.10 12.31 5.39
CA PHE A 201 3.22 11.42 5.06
C PHE A 201 3.60 11.39 3.56
N SER A 202 2.74 11.83 2.64
CA SER A 202 3.02 11.67 1.21
C SER A 202 3.83 12.83 0.61
N ASP A 203 4.68 12.49 -0.36
CA ASP A 203 5.40 13.47 -1.19
C ASP A 203 4.52 13.96 -2.34
N ARG A 204 3.67 13.07 -2.86
CA ARG A 204 2.73 13.38 -3.94
C ARG A 204 1.35 12.80 -3.64
N LEU A 205 0.35 13.59 -3.99
CA LEU A 205 -1.05 13.22 -3.94
C LEU A 205 -1.59 13.05 -5.36
N THR A 206 -2.34 12.00 -5.58
CA THR A 206 -3.06 11.77 -6.83
C THR A 206 -4.51 11.42 -6.51
N MET A 207 -5.44 11.77 -7.39
CA MET A 207 -6.85 11.44 -7.26
C MET A 207 -7.25 10.44 -8.34
N LEU A 208 -7.80 9.32 -7.93
CA LEU A 208 -8.45 8.37 -8.82
C LEU A 208 -9.95 8.71 -8.87
N ALA A 209 -10.38 9.23 -10.01
CA ALA A 209 -11.78 9.57 -10.27
C ALA A 209 -12.18 9.12 -11.68
N SER A 210 -13.37 8.52 -11.82
CA SER A 210 -13.87 8.01 -13.10
C SER A 210 -12.86 7.13 -13.86
N GLY A 211 -12.11 6.31 -13.11
CA GLY A 211 -11.10 5.41 -13.65
C GLY A 211 -9.79 6.07 -14.09
N ARG A 212 -9.63 7.38 -13.92
CA ARG A 212 -8.43 8.13 -14.30
C ARG A 212 -7.67 8.64 -13.09
N LEU A 213 -6.35 8.62 -13.18
CA LEU A 213 -5.49 9.16 -12.14
C LEU A 213 -5.03 10.57 -12.53
N GLN A 214 -5.22 11.53 -11.63
CA GLN A 214 -4.85 12.92 -11.82
C GLN A 214 -4.01 13.42 -10.65
N PRO A 215 -2.91 14.17 -10.87
CA PRO A 215 -2.15 14.77 -9.80
C PRO A 215 -3.00 15.80 -9.04
N VAL A 216 -2.83 15.85 -7.72
CA VAL A 216 -3.52 16.80 -6.85
C VAL A 216 -2.51 17.72 -6.22
N SER A 217 -2.65 19.03 -6.46
CA SER A 217 -1.91 20.07 -5.76
C SER A 217 -2.79 20.66 -4.66
N ILE A 218 -2.54 20.26 -3.41
CA ILE A 218 -3.20 20.89 -2.27
C ILE A 218 -2.19 21.79 -1.57
N ALA A 219 -2.31 23.10 -1.73
CA ALA A 219 -1.62 24.03 -0.84
C ALA A 219 -2.19 23.85 0.57
N GLN A 220 -1.35 23.64 1.58
CA GLN A 220 -1.77 23.45 2.98
C GLN A 220 -2.71 24.57 3.49
N SER A 221 -2.64 25.77 2.88
CA SER A 221 -3.51 26.91 3.18
C SER A 221 -4.93 26.83 2.58
N SER A 222 -5.21 25.85 1.71
CA SER A 222 -6.49 25.76 0.96
C SER A 222 -7.36 24.58 1.37
N LEU A 223 -7.08 23.91 2.49
CA LEU A 223 -7.90 22.83 3.04
C LEU A 223 -9.21 23.36 3.62
N THR A 224 -10.11 23.79 2.75
CA THR A 224 -11.49 24.07 3.12
C THR A 224 -12.35 22.83 2.81
N LEU A 225 -13.45 22.68 3.54
CA LEU A 225 -14.43 21.59 3.32
C LEU A 225 -14.92 21.58 1.86
N ASP A 226 -15.03 22.75 1.23
CA ASP A 226 -15.46 22.91 -0.15
C ASP A 226 -14.40 22.44 -1.15
N ASN A 227 -13.12 22.69 -0.88
CA ASN A 227 -12.03 22.17 -1.71
C ASN A 227 -11.92 20.65 -1.63
N LEU A 228 -12.10 20.06 -0.44
CA LEU A 228 -12.18 18.61 -0.27
C LEU A 228 -13.35 18.01 -1.05
N LYS A 229 -14.55 18.63 -0.98
CA LYS A 229 -15.71 18.17 -1.75
C LYS A 229 -15.46 18.23 -3.26
N ARG A 230 -14.83 19.30 -3.77
CA ARG A 230 -14.50 19.43 -5.20
C ARG A 230 -13.52 18.37 -5.66
N LEU A 231 -12.51 18.05 -4.84
CA LEU A 231 -11.58 16.95 -5.08
C LEU A 231 -12.31 15.61 -5.26
N TYR A 232 -13.25 15.28 -4.36
CA TYR A 232 -14.03 14.04 -4.46
C TYR A 232 -15.04 14.02 -5.61
N GLN A 233 -15.45 15.18 -6.11
CA GLN A 233 -16.36 15.30 -7.26
C GLN A 233 -15.63 15.33 -8.61
N GLY A 234 -14.30 15.26 -8.63
CA GLY A 234 -13.51 15.32 -9.87
C GLY A 234 -13.53 16.70 -10.54
N GLN A 235 -13.79 17.75 -9.78
CA GLN A 235 -13.89 19.15 -10.24
C GLN A 235 -12.65 19.97 -9.77
N ALA A 236 -11.47 19.35 -9.66
CA ALA A 236 -10.23 20.02 -9.27
C ALA A 236 -9.52 20.61 -10.48
#